data_d8d6cbf5d54ddf38fd927c129d0484ea
#
_entry.id   d8d6cbf5d54ddf38fd927c129d0484ea
#
_cell.length_a   1.000
_cell.length_b   1.000
_cell.length_c   1.000
_cell.angle_alpha   90.00
_cell.angle_beta   90.00
_cell.angle_gamma   90.00
#
_symmetry.space_group_name_H-M   'P 1'
#
loop_
_entity.id
_entity.type
_entity.pdbx_description
1 polymer ?
#
loop_
_entity_poly.entity_id
_entity_poly.type
_entity_poly.pdbx_seq_one_letter_code
_entity_poly.pdbx_strand_id
1 'polypeptide(L)'
;MRNSGYVLPNTSANQERFEWLATAIRGFKGQASVLQVQEIDDLPSEVLKEQFREERKPDYAALIREVQLLKTSVPASSTQLARLKRRLEEIREIDFFECSLRTKAEEALYKAEHPAIAPRRAGKGRVSKMEYQSRAWITRPRPGIDRVSSAWLIKRFIDSKAVFLFDANPTTHPEAVPFDMYQAGGFGHEGENCTFETLCARFGTANRKLRLIGHAIHDADLEDDKFGRAEGIVINQILKGWANQGVPDDELLRRGMELIEGLYQSIG
;
A
#
# COMPACT_ATOMS: atom_id res chain seq x y z
N MET A 1 11.58 41.73 7.31
CA MET A 1 10.84 40.63 7.95
C MET A 1 10.75 39.48 6.97
N ARG A 2 11.10 38.25 7.35
CA ARG A 2 10.80 37.07 6.50
C ARG A 2 9.41 36.59 6.89
N ASN A 3 8.47 36.62 5.96
CA ASN A 3 7.15 36.02 6.14
C ASN A 3 7.23 34.57 5.65
N SER A 4 6.75 33.63 6.46
CA SER A 4 6.66 32.22 6.11
C SER A 4 5.21 31.78 6.23
N GLY A 5 4.73 31.01 5.29
CA GLY A 5 3.41 30.36 5.32
C GLY A 5 3.59 28.85 5.42
N TYR A 6 2.75 28.21 6.21
CA TYR A 6 2.68 26.76 6.35
C TYR A 6 1.27 26.29 6.08
N VAL A 7 1.13 25.18 5.41
CA VAL A 7 -0.17 24.58 5.06
C VAL A 7 -0.24 23.18 5.64
N LEU A 8 -1.38 22.83 6.24
CA LEU A 8 -1.70 21.45 6.67
C LEU A 8 -3.15 21.15 6.27
N PRO A 9 -3.50 19.87 6.13
CA PRO A 9 -4.88 19.46 5.95
C PRO A 9 -5.78 20.00 7.05
N ASN A 10 -6.98 20.48 6.68
CA ASN A 10 -7.93 21.09 7.60
C ASN A 10 -8.62 20.03 8.46
N THR A 11 -7.94 19.64 9.54
CA THR A 11 -8.46 18.75 10.58
C THR A 11 -8.45 19.47 11.92
N SER A 12 -9.31 19.06 12.86
CA SER A 12 -9.34 19.64 14.21
C SER A 12 -8.00 19.57 14.92
N ALA A 13 -7.28 18.46 14.78
CA ALA A 13 -5.95 18.27 15.37
C ALA A 13 -4.90 19.22 14.78
N ASN A 14 -4.90 19.46 13.47
CA ASN A 14 -3.97 20.38 12.83
C ASN A 14 -4.32 21.84 13.12
N GLN A 15 -5.62 22.16 13.23
CA GLN A 15 -6.06 23.49 13.66
C GLN A 15 -5.53 23.78 15.07
N GLU A 16 -5.71 22.88 16.02
CA GLU A 16 -5.19 23.01 17.38
C GLU A 16 -3.67 23.19 17.40
N ARG A 17 -2.92 22.39 16.63
CA ARG A 17 -1.46 22.53 16.48
C ARG A 17 -1.07 23.94 16.00
N PHE A 18 -1.77 24.48 15.01
CA PHE A 18 -1.48 25.82 14.51
C PHE A 18 -1.86 26.91 15.50
N GLU A 19 -2.94 26.77 16.25
CA GLU A 19 -3.32 27.73 17.30
C GLU A 19 -2.29 27.76 18.44
N TRP A 20 -1.79 26.58 18.86
CA TRP A 20 -0.68 26.50 19.83
C TRP A 20 0.59 27.17 19.30
N LEU A 21 0.97 26.89 18.03
CA LEU A 21 2.12 27.50 17.41
C LEU A 21 1.98 29.03 17.32
N ALA A 22 0.82 29.51 16.87
CA ALA A 22 0.54 30.93 16.79
C ALA A 22 0.61 31.62 18.17
N THR A 23 0.10 30.96 19.20
CA THR A 23 0.16 31.43 20.60
C THR A 23 1.62 31.51 21.08
N ALA A 24 2.42 30.50 20.80
CA ALA A 24 3.84 30.49 21.15
C ALA A 24 4.59 31.65 20.44
N ILE A 25 4.37 31.84 19.13
CA ILE A 25 4.98 32.93 18.35
C ILE A 25 4.63 34.30 18.93
N ARG A 26 3.35 34.50 19.26
CA ARG A 26 2.87 35.77 19.89
C ARG A 26 3.50 35.97 21.27
N GLY A 27 3.69 34.91 22.06
CA GLY A 27 4.39 34.93 23.34
C GLY A 27 5.84 35.43 23.22
N PHE A 28 6.50 35.12 22.10
CA PHE A 28 7.82 35.63 21.74
C PHE A 28 7.79 37.00 21.04
N LYS A 29 6.68 37.75 21.13
CA LYS A 29 6.45 39.05 20.48
C LYS A 29 6.49 38.98 18.93
N GLY A 30 6.30 37.81 18.34
CA GLY A 30 6.10 37.62 16.91
C GLY A 30 4.63 37.87 16.50
N GLN A 31 4.39 37.86 15.20
CA GLN A 31 3.03 37.92 14.63
C GLN A 31 2.72 36.59 13.93
N ALA A 32 1.56 36.03 14.19
CA ALA A 32 1.08 34.83 13.53
C ALA A 32 -0.46 34.88 13.40
N SER A 33 -0.96 34.38 12.29
CA SER A 33 -2.39 34.19 12.03
C SER A 33 -2.64 32.76 11.56
N VAL A 34 -3.74 32.17 12.02
CA VAL A 34 -4.22 30.87 11.54
C VAL A 34 -5.43 31.15 10.64
N LEU A 35 -5.42 30.57 9.45
CA LEU A 35 -6.48 30.74 8.46
C LEU A 35 -6.98 29.36 8.05
N GLN A 36 -8.30 29.23 7.94
CA GLN A 36 -8.91 28.08 7.25
C GLN A 36 -9.26 28.53 5.84
N VAL A 37 -8.73 27.80 4.84
CA VAL A 37 -8.96 28.07 3.43
C VAL A 37 -9.61 26.86 2.78
N GLN A 38 -10.52 27.11 1.85
CA GLN A 38 -11.15 26.04 1.06
C GLN A 38 -10.36 25.79 -0.23
N GLU A 39 -9.78 26.83 -0.80
CA GLU A 39 -9.06 26.80 -2.04
C GLU A 39 -7.90 27.80 -1.99
N ILE A 40 -6.84 27.52 -2.68
CA ILE A 40 -5.67 28.39 -2.84
C ILE A 40 -5.52 28.65 -4.33
N ASP A 41 -5.58 29.93 -4.72
CA ASP A 41 -5.35 30.34 -6.11
C ASP A 41 -3.98 29.81 -6.58
N ASP A 42 -3.91 29.38 -7.83
CA ASP A 42 -2.72 28.82 -8.48
C ASP A 42 -2.13 27.53 -7.83
N LEU A 43 -2.83 26.96 -6.84
CA LEU A 43 -2.38 25.72 -6.19
C LEU A 43 -3.56 24.73 -6.03
N PRO A 44 -3.95 24.00 -7.07
CA PRO A 44 -5.00 23.00 -7.00
C PRO A 44 -4.77 21.97 -5.91
N SER A 45 -5.84 21.53 -5.25
CA SER A 45 -5.76 20.58 -4.13
C SER A 45 -5.00 19.30 -4.46
N GLU A 46 -5.09 18.79 -5.69
CA GLU A 46 -4.34 17.58 -6.11
C GLU A 46 -2.85 17.85 -6.21
N VAL A 47 -2.44 19.01 -6.70
CA VAL A 47 -1.02 19.42 -6.75
C VAL A 47 -0.47 19.55 -5.33
N LEU A 48 -1.24 20.13 -4.43
CA LEU A 48 -0.84 20.25 -3.02
C LEU A 48 -0.70 18.89 -2.35
N LYS A 49 -1.66 17.97 -2.57
CA LYS A 49 -1.57 16.59 -2.06
C LYS A 49 -0.32 15.87 -2.57
N GLU A 50 0.00 16.04 -3.86
CA GLU A 50 1.20 15.43 -4.43
C GLU A 50 2.47 16.01 -3.83
N GLN A 51 2.54 17.31 -3.58
CA GLN A 51 3.67 17.92 -2.86
C GLN A 51 3.86 17.31 -1.46
N PHE A 52 2.78 17.08 -0.71
CA PHE A 52 2.82 16.39 0.58
C PHE A 52 3.38 14.96 0.46
N ARG A 53 2.97 14.21 -0.57
CA ARG A 53 3.50 12.86 -0.83
C ARG A 53 4.98 12.90 -1.18
N GLU A 54 5.39 13.81 -2.07
CA GLU A 54 6.80 13.98 -2.47
C GLU A 54 7.69 14.35 -1.29
N GLU A 55 7.23 15.21 -0.40
CA GLU A 55 7.98 15.58 0.81
C GLU A 55 8.21 14.40 1.77
N ARG A 56 7.38 13.38 1.75
CA ARG A 56 7.52 12.17 2.60
C ARG A 56 8.43 11.12 1.97
N LYS A 57 8.64 11.15 0.64
CA LYS A 57 9.52 10.16 -0.03
C LYS A 57 10.93 10.07 0.56
N PRO A 58 11.64 11.18 0.84
CA PRO A 58 12.96 11.11 1.47
C PRO A 58 12.95 10.42 2.84
N ASP A 59 11.92 10.64 3.65
CA ASP A 59 11.81 10.07 4.99
C ASP A 59 11.68 8.54 4.93
N TYR A 60 10.74 8.05 4.12
CA TYR A 60 10.56 6.61 3.88
C TYR A 60 11.79 5.98 3.20
N ALA A 61 12.39 6.65 2.23
CA ALA A 61 13.59 6.14 1.56
C ALA A 61 14.78 6.03 2.53
N ALA A 62 14.93 6.96 3.45
CA ALA A 62 15.95 6.90 4.51
C ALA A 62 15.69 5.73 5.46
N LEU A 63 14.44 5.54 5.89
CA LEU A 63 14.04 4.41 6.74
C LEU A 63 14.31 3.07 6.05
N ILE A 64 13.93 2.91 4.79
CA ILE A 64 14.19 1.69 4.00
C ILE A 64 15.69 1.40 3.95
N ARG A 65 16.53 2.41 3.68
CA ARG A 65 18.00 2.24 3.66
C ARG A 65 18.56 1.80 5.02
N GLU A 66 18.10 2.41 6.12
CA GLU A 66 18.52 2.01 7.46
C GLU A 66 18.15 0.55 7.76
N VAL A 67 16.93 0.14 7.40
CA VAL A 67 16.49 -1.25 7.55
C VAL A 67 17.33 -2.21 6.70
N GLN A 68 17.69 -1.82 5.47
CA GLN A 68 18.52 -2.64 4.59
C GLN A 68 19.94 -2.83 5.14
N LEU A 69 20.52 -1.81 5.75
CA LEU A 69 21.84 -1.88 6.39
C LEU A 69 21.85 -2.85 7.59
N LEU A 70 20.74 -3.00 8.31
CA LEU A 70 20.64 -4.00 9.38
C LEU A 70 20.78 -5.45 8.87
N LYS A 71 20.40 -5.73 7.65
CA LYS A 71 20.47 -7.09 7.06
C LYS A 71 21.90 -7.54 6.70
N THR A 72 22.83 -6.61 6.61
CA THR A 72 24.23 -6.88 6.24
C THR A 72 25.16 -7.08 7.43
N SER A 73 24.72 -6.73 8.63
CA SER A 73 25.45 -6.90 9.87
C SER A 73 24.63 -7.83 10.80
N VAL A 74 25.28 -8.51 11.74
CA VAL A 74 24.70 -9.37 12.79
C VAL A 74 23.19 -9.16 13.05
N PRO A 75 22.36 -10.20 13.39
CA PRO A 75 20.92 -10.03 13.58
C PRO A 75 20.58 -8.75 14.32
N ALA A 76 19.68 -7.95 13.73
CA ALA A 76 19.31 -6.63 14.29
C ALA A 76 18.89 -6.78 15.75
N SER A 77 19.43 -5.96 16.62
CA SER A 77 19.02 -5.98 18.03
C SER A 77 17.55 -5.52 18.17
N SER A 78 16.84 -6.06 19.16
CA SER A 78 15.46 -5.67 19.45
C SER A 78 15.32 -4.14 19.65
N THR A 79 16.34 -3.50 20.21
CA THR A 79 16.39 -2.05 20.41
C THR A 79 16.47 -1.28 19.10
N GLN A 80 17.26 -1.76 18.13
CA GLN A 80 17.35 -1.12 16.81
C GLN A 80 16.03 -1.21 16.05
N LEU A 81 15.38 -2.36 16.07
CA LEU A 81 14.08 -2.56 15.45
C LEU A 81 12.98 -1.69 16.10
N ALA A 82 12.96 -1.62 17.44
CA ALA A 82 12.03 -0.75 18.17
C ALA A 82 12.21 0.74 17.80
N ARG A 83 13.46 1.19 17.62
CA ARG A 83 13.76 2.56 17.16
C ARG A 83 13.21 2.82 15.76
N LEU A 84 13.40 1.88 14.83
CA LEU A 84 12.93 2.04 13.46
C LEU A 84 11.40 1.98 13.35
N LYS A 85 10.74 1.15 14.18
CA LYS A 85 9.28 1.14 14.30
C LYS A 85 8.75 2.50 14.76
N ARG A 86 9.32 3.05 15.82
CA ARG A 86 8.91 4.35 16.32
C ARG A 86 9.08 5.42 15.25
N ARG A 87 10.21 5.39 14.51
CA ARG A 87 10.43 6.32 13.40
C ARG A 87 9.39 6.14 12.27
N LEU A 88 9.01 4.90 11.95
CA LEU A 88 7.94 4.64 10.99
C LEU A 88 6.63 5.29 11.43
N GLU A 89 6.24 5.13 12.69
CA GLU A 89 5.02 5.76 13.23
C GLU A 89 5.11 7.30 13.19
N GLU A 90 6.26 7.88 13.56
CA GLU A 90 6.50 9.32 13.46
C GLU A 90 6.33 9.85 12.02
N ILE A 91 6.80 9.11 11.00
CA ILE A 91 6.60 9.47 9.59
C ILE A 91 5.11 9.33 9.20
N ARG A 92 4.44 8.26 9.66
CA ARG A 92 3.02 8.03 9.38
C ARG A 92 2.10 9.13 9.94
N GLU A 93 2.42 9.69 11.10
CA GLU A 93 1.66 10.79 11.70
C GLU A 93 1.63 12.06 10.84
N ILE A 94 2.62 12.24 9.97
CA ILE A 94 2.74 13.39 9.08
C ILE A 94 2.53 13.04 7.60
N ASP A 95 2.28 11.78 7.31
CA ASP A 95 1.95 11.27 5.97
C ASP A 95 0.42 11.34 5.73
N PHE A 96 -0.09 12.55 5.52
CA PHE A 96 -1.51 12.82 5.41
C PHE A 96 -2.18 12.24 4.15
N PHE A 97 -1.40 11.90 3.13
CA PHE A 97 -1.94 11.52 1.81
C PHE A 97 -1.33 10.23 1.25
N GLU A 98 -0.80 9.39 2.12
CA GLU A 98 -0.27 8.05 1.81
C GLU A 98 0.81 8.06 0.71
N CYS A 99 2.04 8.36 1.12
CA CYS A 99 3.20 8.30 0.25
C CYS A 99 3.39 6.89 -0.34
N SER A 100 3.70 6.79 -1.62
CA SER A 100 3.91 5.52 -2.34
C SER A 100 5.01 4.61 -1.72
N LEU A 101 5.98 5.20 -1.02
CA LEU A 101 7.03 4.43 -0.34
C LEU A 101 6.63 3.89 1.03
N ARG A 102 5.47 4.27 1.59
CA ARG A 102 4.99 3.81 2.90
C ARG A 102 4.94 2.28 2.97
N THR A 103 4.25 1.66 2.04
CA THR A 103 4.12 0.20 1.97
C THR A 103 5.48 -0.50 1.89
N LYS A 104 6.40 0.02 1.06
CA LYS A 104 7.77 -0.53 0.94
C LYS A 104 8.58 -0.41 2.24
N ALA A 105 8.38 0.67 3.00
CA ALA A 105 9.04 0.86 4.29
C ALA A 105 8.49 -0.11 5.36
N GLU A 106 7.18 -0.26 5.44
CA GLU A 106 6.50 -1.22 6.31
C GLU A 106 6.97 -2.65 6.03
N GLU A 107 7.02 -3.06 4.75
CA GLU A 107 7.57 -4.35 4.32
C GLU A 107 9.03 -4.57 4.73
N ALA A 108 9.87 -3.58 4.48
CA ALA A 108 11.29 -3.69 4.79
C ALA A 108 11.51 -3.92 6.28
N LEU A 109 10.80 -3.17 7.13
CA LEU A 109 10.88 -3.28 8.58
C LEU A 109 10.35 -4.63 9.08
N TYR A 110 9.20 -5.05 8.55
CA TYR A 110 8.62 -6.34 8.89
C TYR A 110 9.58 -7.50 8.57
N LYS A 111 10.17 -7.51 7.35
CA LYS A 111 11.18 -8.52 6.94
C LYS A 111 12.44 -8.50 7.82
N ALA A 112 12.78 -7.36 8.40
CA ALA A 112 13.91 -7.26 9.33
C ALA A 112 13.58 -7.80 10.73
N GLU A 113 12.34 -7.66 11.17
CA GLU A 113 11.86 -8.21 12.45
C GLU A 113 11.73 -9.72 12.46
N HIS A 114 11.41 -10.31 11.31
CA HIS A 114 11.09 -11.72 11.18
C HIS A 114 12.10 -12.44 10.25
N PRO A 115 13.40 -12.42 10.54
CA PRO A 115 14.43 -13.01 9.67
C PRO A 115 14.27 -14.52 9.50
N ALA A 116 13.70 -15.22 10.47
CA ALA A 116 13.43 -16.65 10.42
C ALA A 116 12.19 -17.02 9.57
N ILE A 117 11.35 -16.04 9.27
CA ILE A 117 10.21 -16.13 8.35
C ILE A 117 10.65 -15.61 6.95
N ALA A 118 11.95 -15.70 6.62
CA ALA A 118 12.34 -15.62 5.23
C ALA A 118 11.50 -16.66 4.48
N PRO A 119 10.82 -16.32 3.36
CA PRO A 119 9.95 -17.26 2.69
C PRO A 119 10.74 -18.56 2.49
N ARG A 120 10.21 -19.69 2.95
CA ARG A 120 10.41 -20.90 2.16
C ARG A 120 9.95 -20.43 0.79
N ARG A 121 10.92 -20.09 -0.06
CA ARG A 121 10.68 -19.79 -1.47
C ARG A 121 9.83 -20.96 -1.93
N ALA A 122 8.54 -20.75 -2.09
CA ALA A 122 7.77 -21.65 -2.90
C ALA A 122 8.61 -21.75 -4.16
N GLY A 123 9.20 -22.94 -4.40
CA GLY A 123 10.26 -23.11 -5.40
C GLY A 123 9.83 -22.35 -6.65
N LYS A 124 10.73 -21.67 -7.36
CA LYS A 124 10.44 -20.77 -8.51
C LYS A 124 9.61 -21.42 -9.64
N GLY A 125 8.98 -22.58 -9.39
CA GLY A 125 8.19 -23.39 -10.30
C GLY A 125 6.70 -23.08 -10.27
N ARG A 126 6.01 -23.53 -11.30
CA ARG A 126 4.54 -23.55 -11.34
C ARG A 126 4.00 -24.39 -10.20
N VAL A 127 2.88 -23.95 -9.62
CA VAL A 127 2.14 -24.67 -8.58
C VAL A 127 0.86 -25.27 -9.17
N SER A 128 0.43 -26.40 -8.61
CA SER A 128 -0.81 -27.05 -9.05
C SER A 128 -2.02 -26.34 -8.47
N LYS A 129 -2.98 -25.95 -9.31
CA LYS A 129 -4.26 -25.38 -8.85
C LYS A 129 -5.04 -26.35 -7.95
N MET A 130 -4.84 -27.66 -8.11
CA MET A 130 -5.55 -28.69 -7.32
C MET A 130 -5.24 -28.61 -5.83
N GLU A 131 -4.06 -28.13 -5.46
CA GLU A 131 -3.63 -27.97 -4.06
C GLU A 131 -4.27 -26.76 -3.36
N TYR A 132 -4.86 -25.86 -4.15
CA TYR A 132 -5.43 -24.59 -3.68
C TYR A 132 -6.93 -24.50 -3.85
N GLN A 133 -7.65 -25.62 -3.95
CA GLN A 133 -9.11 -25.63 -4.09
C GLN A 133 -9.81 -25.53 -2.74
N SER A 134 -10.91 -24.73 -2.70
CA SER A 134 -11.75 -24.51 -1.51
C SER A 134 -10.94 -24.01 -0.29
N ARG A 135 -9.96 -23.15 -0.52
CA ARG A 135 -9.09 -22.61 0.54
C ARG A 135 -9.60 -21.27 1.07
N ALA A 136 -9.28 -21.01 2.33
CA ALA A 136 -9.27 -19.65 2.82
C ALA A 136 -8.01 -18.94 2.32
N TRP A 137 -8.16 -17.71 1.83
CA TRP A 137 -7.09 -16.84 1.37
C TRP A 137 -7.07 -15.59 2.22
N ILE A 138 -5.91 -15.20 2.73
CA ILE A 138 -5.79 -14.09 3.66
C ILE A 138 -4.94 -12.96 3.07
N THR A 139 -5.40 -11.73 3.26
CA THR A 139 -4.67 -10.52 2.89
C THR A 139 -4.88 -9.42 3.94
N ARG A 140 -4.16 -8.31 3.78
CA ARG A 140 -4.26 -7.17 4.70
C ARG A 140 -5.60 -6.45 4.53
N PRO A 141 -6.14 -5.83 5.61
CA PRO A 141 -7.29 -4.92 5.51
C PRO A 141 -7.06 -3.79 4.50
N ARG A 142 -8.14 -3.16 4.07
CA ARG A 142 -8.17 -2.08 3.07
C ARG A 142 -7.54 -2.50 1.74
N PRO A 143 -8.11 -3.49 1.02
CA PRO A 143 -7.53 -4.00 -0.20
C PRO A 143 -7.46 -2.94 -1.31
N GLY A 144 -6.23 -2.64 -1.77
CA GLY A 144 -5.96 -1.82 -2.95
C GLY A 144 -6.05 -2.62 -4.25
N ILE A 145 -5.62 -2.02 -5.36
CA ILE A 145 -5.82 -2.57 -6.69
C ILE A 145 -5.18 -3.94 -6.89
N ASP A 146 -3.93 -4.15 -6.45
CA ASP A 146 -3.25 -5.45 -6.63
C ASP A 146 -3.96 -6.55 -5.83
N ARG A 147 -4.39 -6.28 -4.59
CA ARG A 147 -5.13 -7.25 -3.76
C ARG A 147 -6.51 -7.60 -4.30
N VAL A 148 -7.25 -6.60 -4.77
CA VAL A 148 -8.56 -6.80 -5.39
C VAL A 148 -8.42 -7.63 -6.67
N SER A 149 -7.47 -7.28 -7.51
CA SER A 149 -7.23 -7.98 -8.78
C SER A 149 -6.71 -9.39 -8.57
N SER A 150 -5.84 -9.58 -7.58
CA SER A 150 -5.35 -10.89 -7.17
C SER A 150 -6.47 -11.78 -6.64
N ALA A 151 -7.37 -11.25 -5.81
CA ALA A 151 -8.54 -11.97 -5.34
C ALA A 151 -9.49 -12.36 -6.50
N TRP A 152 -9.73 -11.45 -7.44
CA TRP A 152 -10.48 -11.75 -8.65
C TRP A 152 -9.84 -12.86 -9.48
N LEU A 153 -8.52 -12.80 -9.71
CA LEU A 153 -7.77 -13.84 -10.43
C LEU A 153 -7.89 -15.19 -9.71
N ILE A 154 -7.72 -15.21 -8.39
CA ILE A 154 -7.88 -16.41 -7.56
C ILE A 154 -9.28 -16.99 -7.76
N LYS A 155 -10.31 -16.19 -7.54
CA LYS A 155 -11.72 -16.64 -7.61
C LYS A 155 -12.10 -17.16 -8.97
N ARG A 156 -11.61 -16.55 -10.05
CA ARG A 156 -12.00 -16.86 -11.42
C ARG A 156 -11.19 -17.99 -12.05
N PHE A 157 -9.90 -18.08 -11.77
CA PHE A 157 -8.98 -18.95 -12.52
C PHE A 157 -8.24 -19.98 -11.68
N ILE A 158 -8.22 -19.83 -10.36
CA ILE A 158 -7.43 -20.70 -9.46
C ILE A 158 -8.36 -21.49 -8.55
N ASP A 159 -9.19 -20.83 -7.74
CA ASP A 159 -10.07 -21.43 -6.72
C ASP A 159 -11.44 -20.74 -6.74
N SER A 160 -12.40 -21.30 -7.46
CA SER A 160 -13.75 -20.74 -7.58
C SER A 160 -14.53 -20.70 -6.24
N LYS A 161 -14.10 -21.49 -5.26
CA LYS A 161 -14.68 -21.56 -3.91
C LYS A 161 -13.86 -20.82 -2.87
N ALA A 162 -12.87 -20.01 -3.28
CA ALA A 162 -12.04 -19.21 -2.39
C ALA A 162 -12.89 -18.37 -1.44
N VAL A 163 -12.49 -18.34 -0.17
CA VAL A 163 -13.02 -17.45 0.86
C VAL A 163 -11.92 -16.49 1.24
N PHE A 164 -12.19 -15.19 1.32
CA PHE A 164 -11.19 -14.18 1.62
C PHE A 164 -11.32 -13.70 3.06
N LEU A 165 -10.17 -13.61 3.74
CA LEU A 165 -10.03 -13.13 5.11
C LEU A 165 -9.13 -11.89 5.12
N PHE A 166 -9.37 -10.99 6.07
CA PHE A 166 -8.62 -9.75 6.23
C PHE A 166 -8.00 -9.69 7.61
N ASP A 167 -6.68 -9.79 7.69
CA ASP A 167 -5.91 -9.59 8.92
C ASP A 167 -4.52 -9.06 8.57
N ALA A 168 -3.97 -8.21 9.41
CA ALA A 168 -2.60 -7.73 9.27
C ALA A 168 -1.57 -8.83 9.63
N ASN A 169 -1.97 -9.79 10.46
CA ASN A 169 -1.14 -10.91 10.92
C ASN A 169 -1.69 -12.25 10.41
N PRO A 170 -1.10 -12.88 9.38
CA PRO A 170 -1.58 -14.15 8.85
C PRO A 170 -1.39 -15.33 9.81
N THR A 171 -0.60 -15.20 10.89
CA THR A 171 -0.43 -16.29 11.86
C THR A 171 -1.70 -16.55 12.67
N THR A 172 -2.64 -15.60 12.69
CA THR A 172 -3.97 -15.78 13.30
C THR A 172 -4.83 -16.78 12.52
N HIS A 173 -4.48 -17.03 11.25
CA HIS A 173 -5.19 -17.95 10.35
C HIS A 173 -4.20 -18.89 9.67
N PRO A 174 -3.56 -19.84 10.39
CA PRO A 174 -2.45 -20.65 9.89
C PRO A 174 -2.83 -21.55 8.71
N GLU A 175 -4.12 -21.88 8.53
CA GLU A 175 -4.63 -22.68 7.40
C GLU A 175 -4.93 -21.88 6.15
N ALA A 176 -4.97 -20.54 6.26
CA ALA A 176 -5.24 -19.66 5.13
C ALA A 176 -3.99 -19.47 4.26
N VAL A 177 -4.20 -19.32 2.96
CA VAL A 177 -3.13 -19.03 2.00
C VAL A 177 -2.90 -17.52 1.95
N PRO A 178 -1.73 -17.01 2.37
CA PRO A 178 -1.46 -15.59 2.32
C PRO A 178 -1.25 -15.11 0.88
N PHE A 179 -1.80 -13.94 0.53
CA PHE A 179 -1.49 -13.24 -0.71
C PHE A 179 -1.38 -11.73 -0.48
N ASP A 180 -0.43 -11.11 -1.15
CA ASP A 180 -0.04 -9.71 -0.96
C ASP A 180 0.12 -9.33 0.53
N MET A 181 0.82 -10.18 1.25
CA MET A 181 1.19 -9.97 2.64
C MET A 181 2.70 -9.84 2.78
N TYR A 182 3.15 -9.12 3.80
CA TYR A 182 4.58 -8.91 4.06
C TYR A 182 5.30 -10.19 4.49
N GLN A 183 4.55 -11.24 4.78
CA GLN A 183 5.08 -12.49 5.34
C GLN A 183 5.40 -13.54 4.28
N ALA A 184 6.36 -14.36 4.64
CA ALA A 184 6.75 -15.53 3.90
C ALA A 184 5.68 -16.62 3.92
N GLY A 185 5.59 -17.37 2.82
CA GLY A 185 4.81 -18.60 2.72
C GLY A 185 3.57 -18.53 1.83
N GLY A 186 3.24 -17.35 1.31
CA GLY A 186 2.16 -17.14 0.36
C GLY A 186 2.63 -16.58 -0.98
N PHE A 187 1.74 -15.90 -1.67
CA PHE A 187 1.99 -15.24 -2.93
C PHE A 187 2.10 -13.73 -2.70
N GLY A 188 3.16 -13.11 -3.19
CA GLY A 188 3.40 -11.68 -3.08
C GLY A 188 4.22 -11.18 -4.26
N HIS A 189 4.78 -9.99 -4.15
CA HIS A 189 5.68 -9.44 -5.17
C HIS A 189 6.91 -10.34 -5.36
N GLU A 190 7.21 -10.74 -6.59
CA GLU A 190 8.40 -11.52 -6.96
C GLU A 190 9.22 -10.78 -8.03
N GLY A 191 10.41 -10.32 -7.65
CA GLY A 191 11.24 -9.48 -8.52
C GLY A 191 10.60 -8.14 -8.79
N GLU A 192 10.33 -7.84 -10.05
CA GLU A 192 9.61 -6.63 -10.48
C GLU A 192 8.09 -6.82 -10.58
N ASN A 193 7.58 -8.04 -10.42
CA ASN A 193 6.18 -8.35 -10.59
C ASN A 193 5.36 -7.96 -9.35
N CYS A 194 4.19 -7.36 -9.55
CA CYS A 194 3.17 -7.25 -8.52
C CYS A 194 2.58 -8.64 -8.17
N THR A 195 1.75 -8.73 -7.13
CA THR A 195 1.17 -10.01 -6.69
C THR A 195 0.29 -10.66 -7.75
N PHE A 196 -0.48 -9.87 -8.49
CA PHE A 196 -1.30 -10.36 -9.60
C PHE A 196 -0.45 -11.06 -10.68
N GLU A 197 0.64 -10.44 -11.11
CA GLU A 197 1.55 -10.99 -12.11
C GLU A 197 2.24 -12.25 -11.60
N THR A 198 2.66 -12.25 -10.33
CA THR A 198 3.22 -13.41 -9.63
C THR A 198 2.24 -14.59 -9.64
N LEU A 199 0.98 -14.36 -9.28
CA LEU A 199 -0.06 -15.40 -9.32
C LEU A 199 -0.28 -15.92 -10.74
N CYS A 200 -0.33 -15.05 -11.75
CA CYS A 200 -0.43 -15.46 -13.15
C CYS A 200 0.72 -16.40 -13.56
N ALA A 201 1.93 -16.05 -13.20
CA ALA A 201 3.12 -16.84 -13.52
C ALA A 201 3.14 -18.19 -12.77
N ARG A 202 2.85 -18.17 -11.48
CA ARG A 202 2.90 -19.35 -10.59
C ARG A 202 1.85 -20.39 -10.94
N PHE A 203 0.62 -19.97 -11.27
CA PHE A 203 -0.48 -20.85 -11.62
C PHE A 203 -0.62 -21.11 -13.13
N GLY A 204 0.25 -20.52 -13.94
CA GLY A 204 0.22 -20.71 -15.39
C GLY A 204 -1.09 -20.23 -16.03
N THR A 205 -1.70 -19.17 -15.49
CA THR A 205 -2.97 -18.63 -15.99
C THR A 205 -2.80 -17.55 -17.05
N ALA A 206 -1.56 -17.11 -17.33
CA ALA A 206 -1.28 -16.00 -18.22
C ALA A 206 -1.84 -16.22 -19.63
N ASN A 207 -2.70 -15.30 -20.08
CA ASN A 207 -3.17 -15.16 -21.45
C ASN A 207 -3.05 -13.69 -21.87
N ARG A 208 -3.42 -13.35 -23.12
CA ARG A 208 -3.30 -11.98 -23.64
C ARG A 208 -4.07 -10.98 -22.77
N LYS A 209 -5.33 -11.27 -22.41
CA LYS A 209 -6.17 -10.38 -21.60
C LYS A 209 -5.58 -10.18 -20.19
N LEU A 210 -5.22 -11.28 -19.52
CA LEU A 210 -4.63 -11.22 -18.18
C LEU A 210 -3.30 -10.46 -18.17
N ARG A 211 -2.51 -10.55 -19.23
CA ARG A 211 -1.27 -9.77 -19.34
C ARG A 211 -1.55 -8.28 -19.44
N LEU A 212 -2.52 -7.85 -20.26
CA LEU A 212 -2.90 -6.43 -20.38
C LEU A 212 -3.48 -5.87 -19.07
N ILE A 213 -4.26 -6.67 -18.35
CA ILE A 213 -4.73 -6.32 -17.00
C ILE A 213 -3.56 -6.23 -16.03
N GLY A 214 -2.63 -7.19 -16.06
CA GLY A 214 -1.42 -7.18 -15.24
C GLY A 214 -0.62 -5.92 -15.42
N HIS A 215 -0.45 -5.43 -16.66
CA HIS A 215 0.23 -4.16 -16.96
C HIS A 215 -0.49 -2.95 -16.31
N ALA A 216 -1.84 -2.91 -16.39
CA ALA A 216 -2.61 -1.84 -15.78
C ALA A 216 -2.52 -1.85 -14.24
N ILE A 217 -2.52 -3.04 -13.64
CA ILE A 217 -2.38 -3.21 -12.19
C ILE A 217 -0.96 -2.82 -11.76
N HIS A 218 0.06 -3.25 -12.50
CA HIS A 218 1.47 -2.95 -12.26
C HIS A 218 1.71 -1.44 -12.17
N ASP A 219 1.32 -0.70 -13.22
CA ASP A 219 1.49 0.76 -13.27
C ASP A 219 0.77 1.45 -12.10
N ALA A 220 -0.42 0.97 -11.72
CA ALA A 220 -1.20 1.56 -10.64
C ALA A 220 -0.71 1.20 -9.22
N ASP A 221 -0.08 0.03 -9.05
CA ASP A 221 0.40 -0.45 -7.75
C ASP A 221 1.85 -0.04 -7.48
N LEU A 222 2.71 -0.11 -8.50
CA LEU A 222 4.12 0.24 -8.40
C LEU A 222 4.42 1.72 -8.72
N GLU A 223 3.46 2.42 -9.34
CA GLU A 223 3.53 3.84 -9.71
C GLU A 223 4.80 4.17 -10.55
N ASP A 224 5.20 3.26 -11.44
CA ASP A 224 6.42 3.38 -12.26
C ASP A 224 6.15 3.67 -13.74
N ASP A 225 4.87 3.73 -14.14
CA ASP A 225 4.39 4.01 -15.50
C ASP A 225 5.06 3.15 -16.60
N LYS A 226 5.45 1.94 -16.23
CA LYS A 226 6.25 1.03 -17.07
C LYS A 226 5.54 0.63 -18.36
N PHE A 227 4.22 0.53 -18.32
CA PHE A 227 3.40 0.06 -19.44
C PHE A 227 2.47 1.14 -20.02
N GLY A 228 2.40 2.31 -19.38
CA GLY A 228 1.56 3.45 -19.81
C GLY A 228 0.05 3.15 -19.77
N ARG A 229 -0.43 2.42 -18.75
CA ARG A 229 -1.82 1.92 -18.65
C ARG A 229 -2.62 2.69 -17.61
N ALA A 230 -3.48 3.61 -18.08
CA ALA A 230 -4.26 4.48 -17.21
C ALA A 230 -5.45 3.77 -16.50
N GLU A 231 -5.94 2.66 -17.03
CA GLU A 231 -7.14 1.98 -16.50
C GLU A 231 -6.97 1.54 -15.05
N GLY A 232 -5.78 1.05 -14.70
CA GLY A 232 -5.47 0.64 -13.33
C GLY A 232 -5.49 1.81 -12.35
N ILE A 233 -4.96 2.96 -12.75
CA ILE A 233 -4.93 4.18 -11.95
C ILE A 233 -6.36 4.62 -11.60
N VAL A 234 -7.27 4.65 -12.59
CA VAL A 234 -8.67 5.03 -12.38
C VAL A 234 -9.36 4.07 -11.40
N ILE A 235 -9.19 2.76 -11.59
CA ILE A 235 -9.75 1.76 -10.68
C ILE A 235 -9.21 1.93 -9.26
N ASN A 236 -7.89 2.16 -9.11
CA ASN A 236 -7.28 2.37 -7.80
C ASN A 236 -7.83 3.62 -7.11
N GLN A 237 -8.09 4.70 -7.84
CA GLN A 237 -8.73 5.91 -7.30
C GLN A 237 -10.15 5.62 -6.81
N ILE A 238 -10.94 4.84 -7.54
CA ILE A 238 -12.29 4.42 -7.12
C ILE A 238 -12.22 3.60 -5.82
N LEU A 239 -11.31 2.62 -5.75
CA LEU A 239 -11.12 1.79 -4.56
C LEU A 239 -10.71 2.64 -3.34
N LYS A 240 -9.76 3.57 -3.50
CA LYS A 240 -9.37 4.53 -2.46
C LYS A 240 -10.56 5.39 -2.00
N GLY A 241 -11.40 5.87 -2.95
CA GLY A 241 -12.61 6.63 -2.64
C GLY A 241 -13.59 5.84 -1.77
N TRP A 242 -13.86 4.58 -2.11
CA TRP A 242 -14.74 3.72 -1.31
C TRP A 242 -14.14 3.38 0.07
N ALA A 243 -12.85 3.13 0.14
CA ALA A 243 -12.17 2.91 1.41
C ALA A 243 -12.29 4.13 2.33
N ASN A 244 -12.14 5.34 1.79
CA ASN A 244 -12.30 6.60 2.53
C ASN A 244 -13.74 6.84 3.01
N GLN A 245 -14.74 6.30 2.30
CA GLN A 245 -16.14 6.31 2.72
C GLN A 245 -16.45 5.29 3.82
N GLY A 246 -15.48 4.49 4.24
CA GLY A 246 -15.66 3.48 5.27
C GLY A 246 -16.34 2.20 4.78
N VAL A 247 -16.36 1.92 3.48
CA VAL A 247 -16.88 0.66 2.94
C VAL A 247 -16.12 -0.50 3.59
N PRO A 248 -16.82 -1.53 4.14
CA PRO A 248 -16.20 -2.72 4.72
C PRO A 248 -15.30 -3.47 3.73
N ASP A 249 -14.26 -4.14 4.22
CA ASP A 249 -13.23 -4.77 3.37
C ASP A 249 -13.77 -5.87 2.45
N ASP A 250 -14.72 -6.66 2.92
CA ASP A 250 -15.41 -7.69 2.15
C ASP A 250 -16.23 -7.09 0.99
N GLU A 251 -16.96 -6.03 1.27
CA GLU A 251 -17.74 -5.31 0.27
C GLU A 251 -16.83 -4.53 -0.70
N LEU A 252 -15.75 -3.92 -0.20
CA LEU A 252 -14.74 -3.26 -1.03
C LEU A 252 -14.10 -4.26 -2.00
N LEU A 253 -13.74 -5.46 -1.50
CA LEU A 253 -13.20 -6.54 -2.32
C LEU A 253 -14.21 -6.99 -3.39
N ARG A 254 -15.46 -7.21 -3.00
CA ARG A 254 -16.52 -7.65 -3.89
C ARG A 254 -16.75 -6.67 -5.05
N ARG A 255 -16.95 -5.38 -4.73
CA ARG A 255 -17.13 -4.32 -5.73
C ARG A 255 -15.90 -4.17 -6.63
N GLY A 256 -14.74 -4.23 -6.04
CA GLY A 256 -13.49 -4.13 -6.79
C GLY A 256 -13.29 -5.29 -7.76
N MET A 257 -13.62 -6.52 -7.36
CA MET A 257 -13.60 -7.68 -8.27
C MET A 257 -14.56 -7.51 -9.45
N GLU A 258 -15.72 -6.87 -9.27
CA GLU A 258 -16.66 -6.56 -10.35
C GLU A 258 -16.07 -5.54 -11.34
N LEU A 259 -15.32 -4.54 -10.86
CA LEU A 259 -14.60 -3.62 -11.76
C LEU A 259 -13.55 -4.35 -12.60
N ILE A 260 -12.77 -5.25 -11.99
CA ILE A 260 -11.76 -6.04 -12.72
C ILE A 260 -12.43 -6.99 -13.71
N GLU A 261 -13.57 -7.61 -13.37
CA GLU A 261 -14.34 -8.43 -14.30
C GLU A 261 -14.82 -7.60 -15.49
N GLY A 262 -15.35 -6.40 -15.24
CA GLY A 262 -15.76 -5.47 -16.30
C GLY A 262 -14.60 -5.11 -17.22
N LEU A 263 -13.43 -4.80 -16.66
CA LEU A 263 -12.20 -4.55 -17.43
C LEU A 263 -11.79 -5.78 -18.24
N TYR A 264 -11.84 -6.98 -17.66
CA TYR A 264 -11.52 -8.24 -18.36
C TYR A 264 -12.45 -8.49 -19.55
N GLN A 265 -13.74 -8.19 -19.42
CA GLN A 265 -14.72 -8.37 -20.50
C GLN A 265 -14.58 -7.31 -21.60
N SER A 266 -14.12 -6.10 -21.28
CA SER A 266 -13.93 -5.02 -22.25
C SER A 266 -12.72 -5.22 -23.18
N ILE A 267 -11.73 -5.99 -22.74
CA ILE A 267 -10.54 -6.30 -23.55
C ILE A 267 -10.93 -7.35 -24.60
N GLY A 268 -10.83 -7.01 -25.86
CA GLY A 268 -11.14 -7.86 -27.03
C GLY A 268 -10.14 -9.02 -27.24
#